data_c851c1a7ecc9da51c8d89f06ae411eae
#
_entry.id   c851c1a7ecc9da51c8d89f06ae411eae
#
_cell.length_a   1.000
_cell.length_b   1.000
_cell.length_c   1.000
_cell.angle_alpha   90.00
_cell.angle_beta   90.00
_cell.angle_gamma   90.00
#
_symmetry.space_group_name_H-M   'P 1'
#
loop_
_entity.id
_entity.type
_entity.pdbx_description
1 polymer ?
#
loop_
_entity_poly.entity_id
_entity_poly.type
_entity_poly.pdbx_seq_one_letter_code
_entity_poly.pdbx_strand_id
1 'polypeptide(L)'
;GLGTAVAWLAGCKWPDPELLASPDEAISTAEQIAAGHFNAMTYFVSMSVTLAGFLFYRRRRHGPTVVARFSRRGLNPVLLLWGVFFMLSTSVVLEPLLSLMPEVPNVYGRGAWAIVTVVVMAPLFEEVIFRGVLLESTRVRYGVVAAWLLSSAIFGIVHVHPTVVVNAFVMGLVLAFIYLRTDSLWSATVSYTHLRAHETVL
;
A
#
# COMPACT_ATOMS: atom_id res chain seq x y z
N GLY A 1 -5.57 -14.87 -10.82
CA GLY A 1 -4.80 -15.41 -9.69
C GLY A 1 -5.67 -16.03 -8.60
N LEU A 2 -5.06 -16.56 -7.51
CA LEU A 2 -5.81 -17.24 -6.44
C LEU A 2 -6.86 -16.31 -5.80
N GLY A 3 -6.52 -15.05 -5.56
CA GLY A 3 -7.46 -14.06 -5.01
C GLY A 3 -8.70 -13.84 -5.87
N THR A 4 -8.51 -13.79 -7.17
CA THR A 4 -9.59 -13.68 -8.16
C THR A 4 -10.51 -14.91 -8.16
N ALA A 5 -9.94 -16.10 -8.06
CA ALA A 5 -10.71 -17.33 -7.98
C ALA A 5 -11.54 -17.39 -6.69
N VAL A 6 -10.97 -16.99 -5.56
CA VAL A 6 -11.69 -16.95 -4.27
C VAL A 6 -12.80 -15.90 -4.29
N ALA A 7 -12.57 -14.71 -4.86
CA ALA A 7 -13.59 -13.68 -4.99
C ALA A 7 -14.77 -14.16 -5.85
N TRP A 8 -14.49 -14.86 -6.95
CA TRP A 8 -15.51 -15.46 -7.80
C TRP A 8 -16.31 -16.55 -7.05
N LEU A 9 -15.64 -17.43 -6.33
CA LEU A 9 -16.29 -18.47 -5.51
C LEU A 9 -17.13 -17.87 -4.37
N ALA A 10 -16.76 -16.70 -3.87
CA ALA A 10 -17.53 -15.94 -2.87
C ALA A 10 -18.74 -15.20 -3.49
N GLY A 11 -19.03 -15.40 -4.78
CA GLY A 11 -20.15 -14.77 -5.47
C GLY A 11 -19.93 -13.31 -5.87
N CYS A 12 -18.69 -12.81 -5.79
CA CYS A 12 -18.37 -11.48 -6.31
C CYS A 12 -18.38 -11.51 -7.84
N LYS A 13 -19.16 -10.60 -8.45
CA LYS A 13 -19.17 -10.48 -9.92
C LYS A 13 -17.81 -9.95 -10.39
N TRP A 14 -17.31 -10.53 -11.48
CA TRP A 14 -16.11 -10.03 -12.14
C TRP A 14 -16.41 -8.66 -12.73
N PRO A 15 -15.67 -7.59 -12.35
CA PRO A 15 -15.84 -6.30 -13.00
C PRO A 15 -15.34 -6.41 -14.44
N ASP A 16 -16.09 -5.84 -15.37
CA ASP A 16 -15.66 -5.76 -16.76
C ASP A 16 -14.48 -4.76 -16.86
N PRO A 17 -13.30 -5.19 -17.27
CA PRO A 17 -12.12 -4.30 -17.34
C PRO A 17 -12.31 -3.17 -18.34
N GLU A 18 -13.10 -3.38 -19.42
CA GLU A 18 -13.35 -2.37 -20.45
C GLU A 18 -14.26 -1.27 -19.90
N LEU A 19 -15.28 -1.63 -19.09
CA LEU A 19 -16.15 -0.67 -18.40
C LEU A 19 -15.41 0.14 -17.34
N LEU A 20 -14.44 -0.45 -16.65
CA LEU A 20 -13.64 0.27 -15.65
C LEU A 20 -12.62 1.24 -16.29
N ALA A 21 -12.20 0.95 -17.53
CA ALA A 21 -11.23 1.75 -18.27
C ALA A 21 -11.86 2.87 -19.14
N SER A 22 -13.18 2.83 -19.35
CA SER A 22 -13.89 3.79 -20.18
C SER A 22 -14.36 5.00 -19.35
N PRO A 23 -13.79 6.21 -19.56
CA PRO A 23 -14.18 7.39 -18.79
C PRO A 23 -15.59 7.91 -19.16
N ASP A 24 -16.11 7.53 -20.32
CA ASP A 24 -17.33 8.11 -20.91
C ASP A 24 -18.61 7.28 -20.74
N GLU A 25 -18.54 6.03 -20.32
CA GLU A 25 -19.71 5.22 -20.01
C GLU A 25 -20.07 5.34 -18.53
N ALA A 26 -21.28 5.79 -18.25
CA ALA A 26 -21.84 5.87 -16.90
C ALA A 26 -22.01 4.45 -16.31
N ILE A 27 -20.89 3.92 -15.78
CA ILE A 27 -20.92 2.69 -15.00
C ILE A 27 -21.90 2.87 -13.86
N SER A 28 -22.89 2.00 -13.74
CA SER A 28 -23.87 2.11 -12.67
C SER A 28 -23.19 2.07 -11.30
N THR A 29 -23.70 2.81 -10.34
CA THR A 29 -23.19 2.80 -8.95
C THR A 29 -23.13 1.38 -8.39
N ALA A 30 -24.07 0.52 -8.77
CA ALA A 30 -24.08 -0.88 -8.34
C ALA A 30 -22.88 -1.69 -8.87
N GLU A 31 -22.48 -1.47 -10.12
CA GLU A 31 -21.32 -2.12 -10.72
C GLU A 31 -20.01 -1.62 -10.09
N GLN A 32 -19.90 -0.34 -9.79
CA GLN A 32 -18.76 0.24 -9.09
C GLN A 32 -18.62 -0.31 -7.66
N ILE A 33 -19.73 -0.53 -6.95
CA ILE A 33 -19.73 -1.16 -5.61
C ILE A 33 -19.34 -2.63 -5.71
N ALA A 34 -19.86 -3.36 -6.72
CA ALA A 34 -19.49 -4.76 -6.96
C ALA A 34 -17.99 -4.91 -7.28
N ALA A 35 -17.42 -4.00 -8.08
CA ALA A 35 -16.00 -3.95 -8.38
C ALA A 35 -15.18 -3.68 -7.10
N GLY A 36 -15.61 -2.76 -6.25
CA GLY A 36 -14.97 -2.47 -4.97
C GLY A 36 -14.93 -3.68 -4.04
N HIS A 37 -16.01 -4.44 -3.96
CA HIS A 37 -16.08 -5.67 -3.19
C HIS A 37 -15.17 -6.77 -3.76
N PHE A 38 -15.20 -6.98 -5.07
CA PHE A 38 -14.34 -7.96 -5.75
C PHE A 38 -12.85 -7.64 -5.54
N ASN A 39 -12.46 -6.37 -5.70
CA ASN A 39 -11.09 -5.91 -5.51
C ASN A 39 -10.63 -6.08 -4.04
N ALA A 40 -11.50 -5.79 -3.07
CA ALA A 40 -11.21 -5.99 -1.65
C ALA A 40 -10.89 -7.45 -1.33
N MET A 41 -11.74 -8.38 -1.79
CA MET A 41 -11.54 -9.82 -1.58
C MET A 41 -10.27 -10.32 -2.27
N THR A 42 -10.06 -9.92 -3.52
CA THR A 42 -8.86 -10.31 -4.30
C THR A 42 -7.58 -9.80 -3.63
N TYR A 43 -7.58 -8.54 -3.20
CA TYR A 43 -6.44 -7.92 -2.52
C TYR A 43 -6.13 -8.63 -1.20
N PHE A 44 -7.14 -8.81 -0.35
CA PHE A 44 -6.99 -9.46 0.96
C PHE A 44 -6.41 -10.87 0.84
N VAL A 45 -6.97 -11.69 -0.04
CA VAL A 45 -6.52 -13.07 -0.24
C VAL A 45 -5.11 -13.10 -0.81
N SER A 46 -4.83 -12.30 -1.84
CA SER A 46 -3.53 -12.26 -2.49
C SER A 46 -2.43 -11.83 -1.54
N MET A 47 -2.66 -10.78 -0.76
CA MET A 47 -1.71 -10.28 0.23
C MET A 47 -1.51 -11.24 1.39
N SER A 48 -2.60 -11.85 1.89
CA SER A 48 -2.52 -12.85 2.97
C SER A 48 -1.72 -14.07 2.53
N VAL A 49 -1.94 -14.58 1.32
CA VAL A 49 -1.19 -15.72 0.77
C VAL A 49 0.28 -15.36 0.55
N THR A 50 0.57 -14.17 0.03
CA THR A 50 1.94 -13.68 -0.16
C THR A 50 2.68 -13.60 1.18
N LEU A 51 2.05 -13.02 2.20
CA LEU A 51 2.63 -12.90 3.54
C LEU A 51 2.83 -14.29 4.18
N ALA A 52 1.81 -15.17 4.11
CA ALA A 52 1.90 -16.53 4.63
C ALA A 52 2.99 -17.34 3.93
N GLY A 53 3.07 -17.28 2.60
CA GLY A 53 4.12 -17.92 1.80
C GLY A 53 5.51 -17.43 2.16
N PHE A 54 5.67 -16.11 2.35
CA PHE A 54 6.92 -15.53 2.80
C PHE A 54 7.32 -16.01 4.21
N LEU A 55 6.39 -15.98 5.17
CA LEU A 55 6.65 -16.45 6.54
C LEU A 55 6.99 -17.94 6.56
N PHE A 56 6.29 -18.75 5.75
CA PHE A 56 6.58 -20.17 5.60
C PHE A 56 7.98 -20.43 5.01
N TYR A 57 8.32 -19.78 3.90
CA TYR A 57 9.63 -19.86 3.28
C TYR A 57 10.74 -19.50 4.26
N ARG A 58 10.56 -18.42 4.99
CA ARG A 58 11.49 -17.93 5.98
C ARG A 58 11.68 -18.91 7.15
N ARG A 59 10.58 -19.47 7.69
CA ARG A 59 10.61 -20.50 8.73
C ARG A 59 11.41 -21.73 8.30
N ARG A 60 11.33 -22.11 7.01
CA ARG A 60 12.06 -23.25 6.45
C ARG A 60 13.56 -22.99 6.28
N ARG A 61 13.95 -21.75 6.03
CA ARG A 61 15.35 -21.40 5.72
C ARG A 61 16.19 -21.05 6.94
N HIS A 62 15.66 -21.08 8.15
CA HIS A 62 16.37 -20.77 9.39
C HIS A 62 17.17 -19.45 9.36
N GLY A 63 16.68 -18.46 8.61
CA GLY A 63 17.30 -17.14 8.54
C GLY A 63 17.11 -16.34 9.84
N PRO A 64 17.95 -15.32 10.09
CA PRO A 64 17.75 -14.41 11.22
C PRO A 64 16.33 -13.87 11.19
N THR A 65 15.65 -13.94 12.34
CA THR A 65 14.27 -13.47 12.48
C THR A 65 14.26 -11.95 12.49
N VAL A 66 14.25 -11.36 11.29
CA VAL A 66 13.93 -9.95 11.16
C VAL A 66 12.42 -9.85 11.35
N VAL A 67 11.99 -9.50 12.52
CA VAL A 67 10.59 -9.40 12.86
C VAL A 67 10.15 -7.96 12.60
N ALA A 68 9.04 -7.82 11.88
CA ALA A 68 8.33 -6.57 11.81
C ALA A 68 8.11 -6.03 13.23
N ARG A 69 8.64 -4.83 13.52
CA ARG A 69 8.56 -4.27 14.85
C ARG A 69 7.29 -3.44 14.99
N PHE A 70 6.31 -3.98 15.69
CA PHE A 70 5.10 -3.28 16.14
C PHE A 70 5.37 -2.65 17.52
N SER A 71 6.29 -1.69 17.58
CA SER A 71 6.64 -1.03 18.85
C SER A 71 5.57 -0.02 19.27
N ARG A 72 5.11 -0.10 20.55
CA ARG A 72 4.21 0.91 21.11
C ARG A 72 4.85 2.32 21.21
N ARG A 73 6.17 2.44 21.18
CA ARG A 73 6.87 3.73 21.14
C ARG A 73 6.50 4.54 19.92
N GLY A 74 6.18 3.89 18.81
CA GLY A 74 5.69 4.55 17.61
C GLY A 74 4.27 5.11 17.69
N LEU A 75 3.52 4.79 18.73
CA LEU A 75 2.19 5.36 19.00
C LEU A 75 2.25 6.68 19.79
N ASN A 76 3.43 7.30 19.93
CA ASN A 76 3.52 8.63 20.48
C ASN A 76 2.76 9.62 19.58
N PRO A 77 1.73 10.33 20.11
CA PRO A 77 0.89 11.20 19.29
C PRO A 77 1.66 12.31 18.58
N VAL A 78 2.71 12.81 19.19
CA VAL A 78 3.56 13.85 18.57
C VAL A 78 4.29 13.28 17.34
N LEU A 79 4.84 12.07 17.43
CA LEU A 79 5.51 11.41 16.30
C LEU A 79 4.53 11.06 15.18
N LEU A 80 3.32 10.65 15.55
CA LEU A 80 2.25 10.38 14.58
C LEU A 80 1.83 11.65 13.85
N LEU A 81 1.61 12.75 14.58
CA LEU A 81 1.28 14.04 13.97
C LEU A 81 2.38 14.54 13.03
N TRP A 82 3.64 14.43 13.43
CA TRP A 82 4.76 14.76 12.54
C TRP A 82 4.83 13.84 11.31
N GLY A 83 4.57 12.56 11.48
CA GLY A 83 4.52 11.60 10.36
C GLY A 83 3.43 11.95 9.36
N VAL A 84 2.20 12.21 9.83
CA VAL A 84 1.07 12.64 9.01
C VAL A 84 1.37 13.97 8.31
N PHE A 85 1.85 14.97 9.06
CA PHE A 85 2.21 16.27 8.50
C PHE A 85 3.28 16.14 7.40
N PHE A 86 4.30 15.31 7.62
CA PHE A 86 5.36 15.08 6.64
C PHE A 86 4.82 14.41 5.38
N MET A 87 3.94 13.42 5.52
CA MET A 87 3.29 12.75 4.39
C MET A 87 2.43 13.73 3.58
N LEU A 88 1.55 14.49 4.23
CA LEU A 88 0.69 15.48 3.57
C LEU A 88 1.50 16.59 2.89
N SER A 89 2.53 17.12 3.55
CA SER A 89 3.42 18.11 2.96
C SER A 89 4.13 17.58 1.71
N THR A 90 4.57 16.32 1.75
CA THR A 90 5.20 15.68 0.59
C THR A 90 4.21 15.51 -0.56
N SER A 91 2.95 15.13 -0.28
CA SER A 91 1.89 15.01 -1.28
C SER A 91 1.64 16.36 -1.97
N VAL A 92 1.47 17.43 -1.21
CA VAL A 92 1.27 18.79 -1.75
C VAL A 92 2.46 19.26 -2.61
N VAL A 93 3.69 19.01 -2.16
CA VAL A 93 4.90 19.38 -2.92
C VAL A 93 5.03 18.56 -4.21
N LEU A 94 4.59 17.31 -4.20
CA LEU A 94 4.69 16.42 -5.35
C LEU A 94 3.58 16.66 -6.39
N GLU A 95 2.43 17.21 -5.99
CA GLU A 95 1.26 17.44 -6.83
C GLU A 95 1.57 18.15 -8.17
N PRO A 96 2.34 19.26 -8.22
CA PRO A 96 2.68 19.92 -9.49
C PRO A 96 3.46 19.02 -10.47
N LEU A 97 4.26 18.09 -9.94
CA LEU A 97 4.97 17.12 -10.77
C LEU A 97 4.03 16.04 -11.29
N LEU A 98 3.16 15.53 -10.44
CA LEU A 98 2.21 14.48 -10.80
C LEU A 98 1.16 14.97 -11.79
N SER A 99 0.75 16.23 -11.72
CA SER A 99 -0.21 16.83 -12.65
C SER A 99 0.32 16.94 -14.10
N LEU A 100 1.63 16.83 -14.30
CA LEU A 100 2.26 16.76 -15.63
C LEU A 100 2.30 15.34 -16.21
N MET A 101 1.90 14.34 -15.42
CA MET A 101 1.96 12.92 -15.78
C MET A 101 0.57 12.41 -16.18
N PRO A 102 0.47 11.23 -16.84
CA PRO A 102 -0.80 10.65 -17.24
C PRO A 102 -1.76 10.48 -16.06
N GLU A 103 -3.05 10.78 -16.26
CA GLU A 103 -4.08 10.56 -15.27
C GLU A 103 -4.20 9.08 -14.90
N VAL A 104 -4.47 8.82 -13.61
CA VAL A 104 -4.60 7.47 -13.08
C VAL A 104 -6.08 7.07 -13.13
N PRO A 105 -6.47 6.06 -13.91
CA PRO A 105 -7.84 5.59 -13.95
C PRO A 105 -8.25 5.00 -12.59
N ASN A 106 -9.49 5.25 -12.18
CA ASN A 106 -10.02 4.66 -10.95
C ASN A 106 -10.40 3.19 -11.17
N VAL A 107 -9.46 2.31 -10.89
CA VAL A 107 -9.65 0.84 -11.00
C VAL A 107 -10.15 0.18 -9.70
N TYR A 108 -10.26 0.94 -8.61
CA TYR A 108 -10.62 0.38 -7.29
C TYR A 108 -12.12 0.25 -7.06
N GLY A 109 -12.94 0.86 -7.94
CA GLY A 109 -14.38 0.94 -7.76
C GLY A 109 -14.79 1.96 -6.68
N ARG A 110 -16.00 1.81 -6.15
CA ARG A 110 -16.58 2.70 -5.12
C ARG A 110 -17.15 1.90 -3.96
N GLY A 111 -17.60 2.62 -2.93
CA GLY A 111 -18.28 2.06 -1.76
C GLY A 111 -17.36 1.71 -0.61
N ALA A 112 -17.96 1.23 0.48
CA ALA A 112 -17.26 0.98 1.73
C ALA A 112 -16.08 0.01 1.59
N TRP A 113 -16.21 -1.02 0.78
CA TRP A 113 -15.13 -2.00 0.57
C TRP A 113 -13.94 -1.44 -0.18
N ALA A 114 -14.15 -0.56 -1.17
CA ALA A 114 -13.07 0.15 -1.84
C ALA A 114 -12.31 1.04 -0.84
N ILE A 115 -13.04 1.79 0.00
CA ILE A 115 -12.44 2.63 1.05
C ILE A 115 -11.64 1.78 2.04
N VAL A 116 -12.22 0.71 2.58
CA VAL A 116 -11.52 -0.18 3.52
C VAL A 116 -10.24 -0.76 2.90
N THR A 117 -10.31 -1.15 1.62
CA THR A 117 -9.12 -1.68 0.92
C THR A 117 -8.03 -0.63 0.79
N VAL A 118 -8.35 0.54 0.28
CA VAL A 118 -7.36 1.58 -0.03
C VAL A 118 -6.83 2.25 1.24
N VAL A 119 -7.69 2.48 2.22
CA VAL A 119 -7.34 3.26 3.43
C VAL A 119 -6.74 2.39 4.53
N VAL A 120 -7.19 1.14 4.68
CA VAL A 120 -6.80 0.29 5.81
C VAL A 120 -5.97 -0.90 5.37
N MET A 121 -6.51 -1.72 4.46
CA MET A 121 -5.88 -2.99 4.12
C MET A 121 -4.56 -2.79 3.36
N ALA A 122 -4.55 -1.92 2.34
CA ALA A 122 -3.36 -1.66 1.55
C ALA A 122 -2.22 -1.09 2.41
N PRO A 123 -2.39 0.00 3.18
CA PRO A 123 -1.35 0.51 4.06
C PRO A 123 -0.79 -0.54 5.02
N LEU A 124 -1.66 -1.34 5.64
CA LEU A 124 -1.21 -2.35 6.59
C LEU A 124 -0.35 -3.43 5.93
N PHE A 125 -0.82 -4.03 4.84
CA PHE A 125 -0.08 -5.09 4.15
C PHE A 125 1.20 -4.58 3.50
N GLU A 126 1.15 -3.41 2.89
CA GLU A 126 2.30 -2.80 2.23
C GLU A 126 3.39 -2.48 3.25
N GLU A 127 3.05 -1.88 4.40
CA GLU A 127 4.05 -1.60 5.43
C GLU A 127 4.69 -2.88 5.99
N VAL A 128 3.89 -3.92 6.24
CA VAL A 128 4.44 -5.21 6.70
C VAL A 128 5.40 -5.80 5.68
N ILE A 129 5.07 -5.79 4.39
CA ILE A 129 5.91 -6.37 3.34
C ILE A 129 7.14 -5.51 3.09
N PHE A 130 6.96 -4.20 2.85
CA PHE A 130 8.07 -3.35 2.41
C PHE A 130 8.97 -2.90 3.55
N ARG A 131 8.43 -2.56 4.72
CA ARG A 131 9.23 -2.10 5.88
C ARG A 131 9.54 -3.26 6.82
N GLY A 132 8.55 -4.08 7.14
CA GLY A 132 8.74 -5.19 8.05
C GLY A 132 9.59 -6.33 7.48
N VAL A 133 9.55 -6.54 6.18
CA VAL A 133 10.24 -7.67 5.53
C VAL A 133 11.39 -7.20 4.65
N LEU A 134 11.09 -6.45 3.61
CA LEU A 134 12.07 -6.10 2.57
C LEU A 134 13.15 -5.17 3.12
N LEU A 135 12.77 -4.07 3.74
CA LEU A 135 13.69 -3.10 4.31
C LEU A 135 14.57 -3.75 5.38
N GLU A 136 13.98 -4.47 6.32
CA GLU A 136 14.75 -5.12 7.41
C GLU A 136 15.70 -6.18 6.88
N SER A 137 15.28 -7.03 5.95
CA SER A 137 16.14 -8.05 5.34
C SER A 137 17.31 -7.44 4.58
N THR A 138 17.06 -6.33 3.88
CA THR A 138 18.08 -5.60 3.12
C THR A 138 19.03 -4.85 4.06
N ARG A 139 18.50 -4.26 5.14
CA ARG A 139 19.27 -3.51 6.13
C ARG A 139 20.35 -4.35 6.78
N VAL A 140 20.02 -5.58 7.15
CA VAL A 140 20.99 -6.50 7.78
C VAL A 140 22.13 -6.84 6.83
N ARG A 141 21.88 -6.92 5.54
CA ARG A 141 22.86 -7.39 4.56
C ARG A 141 23.66 -6.26 3.88
N TYR A 142 22.99 -5.13 3.60
CA TYR A 142 23.55 -4.05 2.76
C TYR A 142 23.56 -2.69 3.46
N GLY A 143 23.13 -2.62 4.72
CA GLY A 143 23.09 -1.38 5.49
C GLY A 143 21.83 -0.55 5.28
N VAL A 144 21.71 0.51 6.09
CA VAL A 144 20.48 1.33 6.20
C VAL A 144 20.16 2.08 4.90
N VAL A 145 21.16 2.70 4.27
CA VAL A 145 20.94 3.53 3.08
C VAL A 145 20.48 2.68 1.89
N ALA A 146 21.14 1.53 1.66
CA ALA A 146 20.74 0.61 0.61
C ALA A 146 19.32 0.05 0.85
N ALA A 147 19.00 -0.29 2.10
CA ALA A 147 17.67 -0.76 2.46
C ALA A 147 16.58 0.30 2.24
N TRP A 148 16.86 1.53 2.64
CA TRP A 148 15.97 2.67 2.44
C TRP A 148 15.65 2.88 0.96
N LEU A 149 16.67 2.99 0.12
CA LEU A 149 16.52 3.25 -1.32
C LEU A 149 15.87 2.07 -2.05
N LEU A 150 16.36 0.83 -1.81
CA LEU A 150 15.84 -0.36 -2.51
C LEU A 150 14.39 -0.68 -2.13
N SER A 151 14.03 -0.61 -0.84
CA SER A 151 12.64 -0.87 -0.44
C SER A 151 11.67 0.16 -1.04
N SER A 152 12.08 1.43 -1.12
CA SER A 152 11.27 2.50 -1.72
C SER A 152 11.18 2.37 -3.23
N ALA A 153 12.27 2.02 -3.90
CA ALA A 153 12.29 1.79 -5.36
C ALA A 153 11.38 0.62 -5.76
N ILE A 154 11.49 -0.51 -5.04
CA ILE A 154 10.62 -1.67 -5.31
C ILE A 154 9.17 -1.31 -4.99
N PHE A 155 8.90 -0.57 -3.90
CA PHE A 155 7.57 -0.09 -3.57
C PHE A 155 6.96 0.76 -4.69
N GLY A 156 7.73 1.65 -5.31
CA GLY A 156 7.30 2.39 -6.50
C GLY A 156 7.01 1.47 -7.68
N ILE A 157 7.97 0.64 -8.07
CA ILE A 157 7.93 -0.17 -9.30
C ILE A 157 6.73 -1.14 -9.33
N VAL A 158 6.33 -1.72 -8.22
CA VAL A 158 5.20 -2.66 -8.16
C VAL A 158 3.85 -2.02 -8.49
N HIS A 159 3.74 -0.69 -8.50
CA HIS A 159 2.51 0.02 -8.85
C HIS A 159 2.27 0.16 -10.36
N VAL A 160 3.25 -0.13 -11.20
CA VAL A 160 3.17 -0.23 -12.68
C VAL A 160 2.84 1.09 -13.38
N HIS A 161 1.79 1.82 -12.98
CA HIS A 161 1.39 3.07 -13.65
C HIS A 161 2.39 4.19 -13.36
N PRO A 162 2.95 4.90 -14.39
CA PRO A 162 4.06 5.84 -14.22
C PRO A 162 3.85 6.89 -13.12
N THR A 163 2.68 7.52 -13.10
CA THR A 163 2.32 8.53 -12.09
C THR A 163 2.32 7.93 -10.69
N VAL A 164 1.75 6.73 -10.54
CA VAL A 164 1.70 6.03 -9.26
C VAL A 164 3.08 5.53 -8.84
N VAL A 165 3.93 5.10 -9.80
CA VAL A 165 5.33 4.69 -9.53
C VAL A 165 6.11 5.83 -8.90
N VAL A 166 6.04 7.04 -9.48
CA VAL A 166 6.75 8.21 -8.94
C VAL A 166 6.21 8.59 -7.57
N ASN A 167 4.89 8.69 -7.43
CA ASN A 167 4.26 9.00 -6.15
C ASN A 167 4.63 7.95 -5.08
N ALA A 168 4.45 6.67 -5.36
CA ALA A 168 4.75 5.59 -4.43
C ALA A 168 6.24 5.52 -4.07
N PHE A 169 7.14 5.77 -5.02
CA PHE A 169 8.58 5.84 -4.72
C PHE A 169 8.89 6.93 -3.69
N VAL A 170 8.41 8.16 -3.91
CA VAL A 170 8.66 9.28 -3.00
C VAL A 170 8.01 9.05 -1.64
N MET A 171 6.73 8.63 -1.63
CA MET A 171 6.04 8.24 -0.39
C MET A 171 6.73 7.06 0.30
N GLY A 172 7.29 6.15 -0.49
CA GLY A 172 8.11 5.05 -0.03
C GLY A 172 9.33 5.50 0.77
N LEU A 173 10.03 6.52 0.28
CA LEU A 173 11.18 7.13 0.98
C LEU A 173 10.76 7.75 2.32
N VAL A 174 9.64 8.48 2.34
CA VAL A 174 9.11 9.12 3.55
C VAL A 174 8.70 8.07 4.59
N LEU A 175 7.93 7.06 4.19
CA LEU A 175 7.47 5.99 5.08
C LEU A 175 8.63 5.16 5.65
N ALA A 176 9.61 4.83 4.81
CA ALA A 176 10.81 4.12 5.25
C ALA A 176 11.63 4.98 6.22
N PHE A 177 11.72 6.30 5.99
CA PHE A 177 12.36 7.22 6.93
C PHE A 177 11.63 7.27 8.28
N ILE A 178 10.29 7.40 8.27
CA ILE A 178 9.47 7.37 9.49
C ILE A 178 9.71 6.06 10.24
N TYR A 179 9.68 4.91 9.55
CA TYR A 179 9.94 3.61 10.15
C TYR A 179 11.34 3.52 10.77
N LEU A 180 12.38 3.92 10.05
CA LEU A 180 13.76 3.88 10.53
C LEU A 180 14.01 4.79 11.76
N ARG A 181 13.27 5.89 11.85
CA ARG A 181 13.37 6.84 12.97
C ARG A 181 12.58 6.41 14.19
N THR A 182 11.46 5.77 14.00
CA THR A 182 10.56 5.36 15.09
C THR A 182 10.76 3.91 15.52
N ASP A 183 11.43 3.11 14.70
CA ASP A 183 11.58 1.65 14.84
C ASP A 183 10.21 0.96 15.05
N SER A 184 9.16 1.49 14.39
CA SER A 184 7.78 1.03 14.56
C SER A 184 6.98 1.07 13.26
N LEU A 185 6.40 -0.07 12.89
CA LEU A 185 5.47 -0.17 11.77
C LEU A 185 4.17 0.62 12.02
N TRP A 186 3.75 0.75 13.29
CA TRP A 186 2.55 1.53 13.61
C TRP A 186 2.65 2.98 13.15
N SER A 187 3.81 3.62 13.32
CA SER A 187 3.99 5.02 12.90
C SER A 187 3.84 5.18 11.40
N ALA A 188 4.48 4.31 10.63
CA ALA A 188 4.41 4.35 9.17
C ALA A 188 2.99 4.01 8.69
N THR A 189 2.38 2.93 9.22
CA THR A 189 1.02 2.52 8.85
C THR A 189 -0.01 3.61 9.15
N VAL A 190 0.00 4.19 10.35
CA VAL A 190 -0.98 5.24 10.72
C VAL A 190 -0.80 6.49 9.86
N SER A 191 0.46 6.93 9.62
CA SER A 191 0.72 8.07 8.74
C SER A 191 0.23 7.82 7.31
N TYR A 192 0.45 6.61 6.79
CA TYR A 192 0.01 6.24 5.45
C TYR A 192 -1.52 6.12 5.35
N THR A 193 -2.17 5.51 6.34
CA THR A 193 -3.64 5.43 6.41
C THR A 193 -4.27 6.81 6.40
N HIS A 194 -3.74 7.79 7.13
CA HIS A 194 -4.26 9.16 7.13
C HIS A 194 -4.08 9.84 5.77
N LEU A 195 -2.94 9.67 5.11
CA LEU A 195 -2.74 10.19 3.75
C LEU A 195 -3.77 9.58 2.78
N ARG A 196 -3.92 8.25 2.78
CA ARG A 196 -4.87 7.56 1.88
C ARG A 196 -6.32 7.94 2.16
N ALA A 197 -6.68 8.16 3.43
CA ALA A 197 -8.01 8.68 3.78
C ALA A 197 -8.24 10.08 3.20
N HIS A 198 -7.25 10.97 3.28
CA HIS A 198 -7.33 12.31 2.71
C HIS A 198 -7.48 12.26 1.18
N GLU A 199 -6.67 11.48 0.47
CA GLU A 199 -6.74 11.31 -0.99
C GLU A 199 -8.07 10.68 -1.46
N THR A 200 -8.74 9.89 -0.62
CA THR A 200 -9.99 9.22 -0.98
C THR A 200 -11.22 10.11 -0.76
N VAL A 201 -11.12 11.12 0.10
CA VAL A 201 -12.24 12.04 0.43
C VAL A 201 -12.26 13.27 -0.48
N LEU A 202 -11.13 13.65 -1.07
CA LEU A 202 -11.02 14.73 -2.05
C LEU A 202 -11.25 14.21 -3.45
#